data_c46a5e4ef391165f88503e493ec76a5a
#
_entry.id   c46a5e4ef391165f88503e493ec76a5a
#
_cell.length_a   1.000
_cell.length_b   1.000
_cell.length_c   1.000
_cell.angle_alpha   90.00
_cell.angle_beta   90.00
_cell.angle_gamma   90.00
#
_symmetry.space_group_name_H-M   'P 1'
#
loop_
_entity.id
_entity.type
_entity.pdbx_description
1 polymer ?
#
loop_
_entity_poly.entity_id
_entity_poly.type
_entity_poly.pdbx_seq_one_letter_code
_entity_poly.pdbx_strand_id
1 'polypeptide(L)'
;MKDKLKAAVYGLAIGDALGVPVEFRQRGTFHVDDMVGYGTHNQPAGTWSDDTSMTLATCDSIRECGTVDCEDMLKKFREWLFNAEYTVDNKVFDAGGTTVSALRMGKGMDDFYSNGNGSLMRMIPLAFIDMNAATVSAVSAITHANNISIDVCCEYVAIAKQLLNGKTLTEATQYCSGRIPEIHKLKESEIKSTGFVVDTFEAAVWAVA
;
A
#
# COMPACT_ATOMS: atom_id res chain seq x y z
N MET A 1 18.54 -7.23 -7.69
CA MET A 1 17.41 -7.30 -6.76
C MET A 1 17.39 -6.08 -5.81
N LYS A 2 18.46 -5.81 -5.06
CA LYS A 2 18.55 -4.68 -4.10
C LYS A 2 18.20 -3.31 -4.72
N ASP A 3 18.70 -2.99 -5.91
CA ASP A 3 18.43 -1.71 -6.57
C ASP A 3 16.97 -1.61 -7.05
N LYS A 4 16.36 -2.72 -7.47
CA LYS A 4 14.94 -2.74 -7.82
C LYS A 4 14.03 -2.53 -6.61
N LEU A 5 14.34 -3.15 -5.45
CA LEU A 5 13.62 -2.89 -4.20
C LEU A 5 13.73 -1.43 -3.80
N LYS A 6 14.94 -0.88 -3.86
CA LYS A 6 15.19 0.53 -3.55
C LYS A 6 14.35 1.45 -4.46
N ALA A 7 14.35 1.18 -5.77
CA ALA A 7 13.54 1.94 -6.73
C ALA A 7 12.03 1.84 -6.45
N ALA A 8 11.52 0.66 -6.08
CA ALA A 8 10.12 0.45 -5.75
C ALA A 8 9.70 1.23 -4.49
N VAL A 9 10.53 1.19 -3.42
CA VAL A 9 10.26 1.94 -2.18
C VAL A 9 10.35 3.45 -2.40
N TYR A 10 11.33 3.93 -3.16
CA TYR A 10 11.40 5.35 -3.52
C TYR A 10 10.22 5.79 -4.38
N GLY A 11 9.81 4.97 -5.37
CA GLY A 11 8.65 5.27 -6.20
C GLY A 11 7.37 5.40 -5.37
N LEU A 12 7.18 4.49 -4.40
CA LEU A 12 6.08 4.55 -3.45
C LEU A 12 6.14 5.84 -2.62
N ALA A 13 7.29 6.14 -2.00
CA ALA A 13 7.45 7.33 -1.16
C ALA A 13 7.25 8.65 -1.92
N ILE A 14 7.68 8.69 -3.19
CA ILE A 14 7.44 9.86 -4.06
C ILE A 14 5.95 9.98 -4.38
N GLY A 15 5.29 8.89 -4.75
CA GLY A 15 3.86 8.87 -5.05
C GLY A 15 3.00 9.30 -3.84
N ASP A 16 3.31 8.75 -2.67
CA ASP A 16 2.70 9.11 -1.39
C ASP A 16 2.86 10.61 -1.10
N ALA A 17 4.08 11.13 -1.08
CA ALA A 17 4.36 12.54 -0.80
C ALA A 17 3.75 13.51 -1.83
N LEU A 18 3.59 13.10 -3.09
CA LEU A 18 2.84 13.85 -4.12
C LEU A 18 1.33 13.83 -3.83
N GLY A 19 0.79 12.74 -3.30
CA GLY A 19 -0.62 12.55 -3.00
C GLY A 19 -1.09 13.29 -1.76
N VAL A 20 -0.28 13.35 -0.70
CA VAL A 20 -0.62 13.91 0.63
C VAL A 20 -1.33 15.28 0.57
N PRO A 21 -0.92 16.27 -0.21
CA PRO A 21 -1.60 17.59 -0.24
C PRO A 21 -2.98 17.56 -0.89
N VAL A 22 -3.27 16.58 -1.73
CA VAL A 22 -4.49 16.53 -2.56
C VAL A 22 -5.42 15.37 -2.19
N GLU A 23 -5.06 14.57 -1.22
CA GLU A 23 -5.87 13.46 -0.73
C GLU A 23 -7.27 13.95 -0.31
N PHE A 24 -8.29 13.11 -0.51
CA PHE A 24 -9.71 13.42 -0.31
C PHE A 24 -10.28 14.55 -1.18
N ARG A 25 -9.48 15.18 -2.05
CA ARG A 25 -10.00 16.17 -3.00
C ARG A 25 -10.70 15.47 -4.17
N GLN A 26 -11.73 16.12 -4.68
CA GLN A 26 -12.46 15.59 -5.82
C GLN A 26 -11.55 15.50 -7.06
N ARG A 27 -11.52 14.34 -7.72
CA ARG A 27 -10.79 14.15 -8.99
C ARG A 27 -11.19 15.20 -10.02
N GLY A 28 -10.21 15.69 -10.80
CA GLY A 28 -10.40 16.73 -11.81
C GLY A 28 -10.48 18.16 -11.27
N THR A 29 -10.38 18.37 -9.94
CA THR A 29 -10.36 19.71 -9.34
C THR A 29 -8.96 20.20 -8.97
N PHE A 30 -7.94 19.40 -9.23
CA PHE A 30 -6.54 19.72 -8.95
C PHE A 30 -5.63 19.10 -10.00
N HIS A 31 -4.42 19.63 -10.07
CA HIS A 31 -3.32 19.10 -10.87
C HIS A 31 -2.06 19.10 -10.00
N VAL A 32 -1.22 18.07 -10.14
CA VAL A 32 0.01 17.91 -9.36
C VAL A 32 1.16 17.74 -10.34
N ASP A 33 1.99 18.76 -10.47
CA ASP A 33 3.18 18.77 -11.36
C ASP A 33 4.48 18.62 -10.58
N ASP A 34 4.46 18.91 -9.28
CA ASP A 34 5.64 18.93 -8.43
C ASP A 34 5.27 18.66 -6.97
N MET A 35 6.28 18.44 -6.11
CA MET A 35 6.11 18.35 -4.67
C MET A 35 5.60 19.69 -4.12
N VAL A 36 4.32 19.71 -3.70
CA VAL A 36 3.71 20.84 -3.03
C VAL A 36 3.46 20.51 -1.57
N GLY A 37 3.40 21.51 -0.72
CA GLY A 37 3.13 21.31 0.69
C GLY A 37 1.72 21.73 1.10
N TYR A 38 1.43 21.46 2.34
CA TYR A 38 0.21 21.83 3.06
C TYR A 38 -1.02 21.05 2.56
N GLY A 39 -1.99 21.67 1.91
CA GLY A 39 -3.17 20.96 1.40
C GLY A 39 -3.97 20.27 2.50
N THR A 40 -4.50 19.08 2.21
CA THR A 40 -5.44 18.34 3.07
C THR A 40 -4.88 18.07 4.47
N HIS A 41 -3.65 17.60 4.56
CA HIS A 41 -3.04 17.21 5.84
C HIS A 41 -2.16 18.31 6.47
N ASN A 42 -2.04 19.46 5.81
CA ASN A 42 -1.22 20.59 6.28
C ASN A 42 0.23 20.18 6.61
N GLN A 43 0.84 19.34 5.77
CA GLN A 43 2.22 18.90 5.90
C GLN A 43 3.16 19.64 4.96
N PRO A 44 4.45 19.82 5.30
CA PRO A 44 5.46 20.38 4.37
C PRO A 44 5.58 19.55 3.09
N ALA A 45 6.07 20.18 2.01
CA ALA A 45 6.33 19.48 0.75
C ALA A 45 7.31 18.32 0.95
N GLY A 46 7.02 17.17 0.33
CA GLY A 46 7.83 15.96 0.43
C GLY A 46 7.62 15.14 1.70
N THR A 47 6.64 15.49 2.53
CA THR A 47 6.26 14.67 3.69
C THR A 47 5.41 13.49 3.21
N TRP A 48 5.82 12.27 3.56
CA TRP A 48 5.06 11.05 3.31
C TRP A 48 4.12 10.68 4.47
N SER A 49 3.11 9.87 4.18
CA SER A 49 2.05 9.45 5.10
C SER A 49 2.31 8.08 5.76
N ASP A 50 1.22 7.41 6.15
CA ASP A 50 1.22 6.04 6.67
C ASP A 50 1.64 5.01 5.61
N ASP A 51 1.38 5.25 4.33
CA ASP A 51 1.78 4.40 3.21
C ASP A 51 3.29 4.10 3.24
N THR A 52 4.10 5.14 3.23
CA THR A 52 5.56 5.00 3.27
C THR A 52 6.04 4.54 4.64
N SER A 53 5.49 5.09 5.71
CA SER A 53 5.90 4.74 7.09
C SER A 53 5.72 3.24 7.35
N MET A 54 4.57 2.67 7.02
CA MET A 54 4.31 1.24 7.21
C MET A 54 5.09 0.36 6.21
N THR A 55 5.37 0.86 5.00
CA THR A 55 6.27 0.19 4.05
C THR A 55 7.69 0.10 4.59
N LEU A 56 8.22 1.18 5.19
CA LEU A 56 9.54 1.19 5.82
C LEU A 56 9.58 0.24 7.03
N ALA A 57 8.55 0.24 7.86
CA ALA A 57 8.41 -0.69 8.98
C ALA A 57 8.40 -2.16 8.50
N THR A 58 7.71 -2.46 7.40
CA THR A 58 7.72 -3.79 6.75
C THR A 58 9.13 -4.17 6.28
N CYS A 59 9.83 -3.27 5.59
CA CYS A 59 11.21 -3.49 5.15
C CYS A 59 12.16 -3.73 6.33
N ASP A 60 11.99 -2.97 7.39
CA ASP A 60 12.84 -3.03 8.59
C ASP A 60 12.66 -4.36 9.33
N SER A 61 11.42 -4.80 9.50
CA SER A 61 11.11 -6.12 10.08
C SER A 61 11.76 -7.25 9.27
N ILE A 62 11.58 -7.26 7.95
CA ILE A 62 12.18 -8.27 7.07
C ILE A 62 13.71 -8.23 7.15
N ARG A 63 14.32 -7.04 7.23
CA ARG A 63 15.77 -6.88 7.33
C ARG A 63 16.31 -7.44 8.65
N GLU A 64 15.63 -7.19 9.77
CA GLU A 64 16.07 -7.61 11.10
C GLU A 64 15.85 -9.10 11.34
N CYS A 65 14.68 -9.61 10.95
CA CYS A 65 14.35 -11.03 11.12
C CYS A 65 14.95 -11.94 10.02
N GLY A 66 15.39 -11.38 8.89
CA GLY A 66 15.87 -12.15 7.73
C GLY A 66 14.76 -12.92 6.99
N THR A 67 13.52 -12.78 7.43
CA THR A 67 12.31 -13.41 6.89
C THR A 67 11.08 -12.55 7.22
N VAL A 68 9.90 -12.98 6.74
CA VAL A 68 8.63 -12.38 7.14
C VAL A 68 8.24 -12.89 8.53
N ASP A 69 8.13 -11.99 9.48
CA ASP A 69 7.67 -12.23 10.84
C ASP A 69 6.51 -11.28 11.17
N CYS A 70 5.29 -11.83 11.26
CA CYS A 70 4.09 -11.03 11.49
C CYS A 70 4.02 -10.44 12.92
N GLU A 71 4.66 -11.06 13.91
CA GLU A 71 4.70 -10.54 15.27
C GLU A 71 5.63 -9.32 15.35
N ASP A 72 6.81 -9.42 14.73
CA ASP A 72 7.73 -8.29 14.64
C ASP A 72 7.15 -7.14 13.79
N MET A 73 6.50 -7.45 12.65
CA MET A 73 5.79 -6.43 11.87
C MET A 73 4.71 -5.72 12.67
N LEU A 74 3.88 -6.46 13.42
CA LEU A 74 2.88 -5.88 14.30
C LEU A 74 3.51 -4.94 15.33
N LYS A 75 4.64 -5.35 15.93
CA LYS A 75 5.39 -4.51 16.86
C LYS A 75 5.86 -3.22 16.20
N LYS A 76 6.48 -3.29 15.03
CA LYS A 76 6.98 -2.12 14.29
C LYS A 76 5.85 -1.19 13.84
N PHE A 77 4.70 -1.72 13.41
CA PHE A 77 3.52 -0.91 13.11
C PHE A 77 2.96 -0.20 14.34
N ARG A 78 3.07 -0.81 15.52
CA ARG A 78 2.72 -0.17 16.78
C ARG A 78 3.73 0.93 17.17
N GLU A 79 5.03 0.70 16.95
CA GLU A 79 6.06 1.72 17.14
C GLU A 79 5.80 2.94 16.24
N TRP A 80 5.41 2.71 14.98
CA TRP A 80 4.95 3.78 14.11
C TRP A 80 3.75 4.52 14.71
N LEU A 81 2.66 3.82 15.06
CA LEU A 81 1.41 4.46 15.48
C LEU A 81 1.54 5.20 16.82
N PHE A 82 2.28 4.65 17.78
CA PHE A 82 2.33 5.17 19.14
C PHE A 82 3.56 6.01 19.48
N ASN A 83 4.65 5.81 18.75
CA ASN A 83 5.94 6.46 18.97
C ASN A 83 6.41 7.29 17.77
N ALA A 84 5.62 7.32 16.68
CA ALA A 84 5.92 8.02 15.43
C ALA A 84 7.23 7.59 14.75
N GLU A 85 7.68 6.34 14.97
CA GLU A 85 8.78 5.76 14.22
C GLU A 85 8.46 5.75 12.71
N TYR A 86 9.48 5.82 11.87
CA TYR A 86 9.36 5.85 10.39
C TYR A 86 8.67 7.08 9.81
N THR A 87 8.30 8.07 10.61
CA THR A 87 7.72 9.34 10.14
C THR A 87 8.79 10.38 9.84
N VAL A 88 8.43 11.43 9.06
CA VAL A 88 9.39 12.48 8.68
C VAL A 88 9.77 13.39 9.85
N ASP A 89 8.78 13.75 10.68
CA ASP A 89 8.89 14.80 11.68
C ASP A 89 8.40 14.38 13.08
N ASN A 90 8.45 13.08 13.38
CA ASN A 90 7.97 12.48 14.62
C ASN A 90 6.47 12.71 14.86
N LYS A 91 5.68 12.77 13.79
CA LYS A 91 4.23 12.88 13.86
C LYS A 91 3.55 11.84 12.98
N VAL A 92 2.55 11.18 13.53
CA VAL A 92 1.64 10.31 12.79
C VAL A 92 0.47 11.15 12.30
N PHE A 93 0.18 11.08 11.03
CA PHE A 93 -1.05 11.59 10.42
C PHE A 93 -1.59 10.56 9.43
N ASP A 94 -2.83 10.75 8.97
CA ASP A 94 -3.53 9.91 8.01
C ASP A 94 -3.63 8.41 8.39
N ALA A 95 -3.56 8.09 9.66
CA ALA A 95 -3.71 6.71 10.11
C ALA A 95 -5.16 6.22 9.94
N GLY A 96 -5.38 5.29 9.02
CA GLY A 96 -6.71 4.72 8.71
C GLY A 96 -7.38 4.06 9.92
N GLY A 97 -8.69 4.27 10.09
CA GLY A 97 -9.44 3.78 11.25
C GLY A 97 -9.34 2.27 11.49
N THR A 98 -9.37 1.46 10.44
CA THR A 98 -9.18 0.00 10.50
C THR A 98 -7.78 -0.35 11.02
N THR A 99 -6.73 0.31 10.50
CA THR A 99 -5.35 0.13 10.95
C THR A 99 -5.20 0.48 12.42
N VAL A 100 -5.69 1.65 12.84
CA VAL A 100 -5.63 2.09 14.26
C VAL A 100 -6.33 1.10 15.18
N SER A 101 -7.53 0.65 14.82
CA SER A 101 -8.31 -0.31 15.60
C SER A 101 -7.57 -1.65 15.73
N ALA A 102 -7.07 -2.19 14.62
CA ALA A 102 -6.33 -3.45 14.60
C ALA A 102 -5.04 -3.38 15.45
N LEU A 103 -4.25 -2.31 15.31
CA LEU A 103 -3.02 -2.13 16.07
C LEU A 103 -3.26 -1.97 17.58
N ARG A 104 -4.35 -1.28 17.96
CA ARG A 104 -4.75 -1.18 19.39
C ARG A 104 -5.18 -2.51 19.96
N MET A 105 -5.98 -3.26 19.21
CA MET A 105 -6.50 -4.57 19.64
C MET A 105 -5.46 -5.69 19.53
N GLY A 106 -4.46 -5.56 18.67
CA GLY A 106 -3.51 -6.63 18.34
C GLY A 106 -4.13 -7.72 17.48
N LYS A 107 -5.19 -7.39 16.74
CA LYS A 107 -5.94 -8.32 15.88
C LYS A 107 -6.46 -7.59 14.65
N GLY A 108 -6.25 -8.18 13.47
CA GLY A 108 -6.81 -7.66 12.22
C GLY A 108 -8.33 -7.64 12.21
N MET A 109 -8.87 -6.64 11.55
CA MET A 109 -10.33 -6.44 11.40
C MET A 109 -10.81 -7.24 10.18
N ASP A 110 -11.90 -7.99 10.34
CA ASP A 110 -12.42 -8.93 9.33
C ASP A 110 -13.83 -8.60 8.82
N ASP A 111 -14.43 -7.53 9.33
CA ASP A 111 -15.74 -7.08 8.85
C ASP A 111 -15.66 -6.42 7.46
N PHE A 112 -16.82 -6.34 6.77
CA PHE A 112 -16.89 -5.81 5.41
C PHE A 112 -16.43 -4.34 5.30
N TYR A 113 -16.67 -3.51 6.31
CA TYR A 113 -16.30 -2.10 6.28
C TYR A 113 -14.82 -1.87 6.56
N SER A 114 -14.11 -2.92 6.95
CA SER A 114 -12.65 -2.90 7.19
C SER A 114 -11.82 -3.27 5.96
N ASN A 115 -12.35 -3.02 4.74
CA ASN A 115 -11.67 -3.26 3.47
C ASN A 115 -11.08 -1.97 2.86
N GLY A 116 -10.46 -1.14 3.66
CA GLY A 116 -9.62 -0.04 3.18
C GLY A 116 -8.30 -0.54 2.58
N ASN A 117 -7.57 0.34 1.91
CA ASN A 117 -6.29 0.04 1.23
C ASN A 117 -5.10 -0.11 2.20
N GLY A 118 -5.28 0.07 3.51
CA GLY A 118 -4.20 0.17 4.49
C GLY A 118 -3.33 -1.09 4.69
N SER A 119 -3.72 -2.27 4.17
CA SER A 119 -2.79 -3.38 4.02
C SER A 119 -2.11 -3.38 2.65
N LEU A 120 -2.82 -3.03 1.58
CA LEU A 120 -2.30 -3.03 0.21
C LEU A 120 -1.08 -2.11 0.05
N MET A 121 -1.15 -0.92 0.58
CA MET A 121 -0.14 0.13 0.46
C MET A 121 1.27 -0.31 0.88
N ARG A 122 1.40 -1.27 1.81
CA ARG A 122 2.68 -1.72 2.38
C ARG A 122 3.16 -3.09 1.86
N MET A 123 2.53 -3.64 0.82
CA MET A 123 2.83 -5.00 0.33
C MET A 123 4.04 -5.09 -0.60
N ILE A 124 4.49 -4.00 -1.20
CA ILE A 124 5.53 -4.05 -2.24
C ILE A 124 6.83 -4.73 -1.79
N PRO A 125 7.33 -4.63 -0.54
CA PRO A 125 8.53 -5.33 -0.11
C PRO A 125 8.42 -6.85 -0.24
N LEU A 126 7.21 -7.40 -0.11
CA LEU A 126 6.96 -8.85 -0.18
C LEU A 126 7.17 -9.41 -1.58
N ALA A 127 7.09 -8.59 -2.63
CA ALA A 127 7.37 -9.04 -3.99
C ALA A 127 8.85 -9.44 -4.21
N PHE A 128 9.75 -8.95 -3.35
CA PHE A 128 11.19 -9.17 -3.44
C PHE A 128 11.71 -10.36 -2.64
N ILE A 129 10.80 -11.10 -1.99
CA ILE A 129 11.13 -12.24 -1.14
C ILE A 129 10.45 -13.49 -1.71
N ASP A 130 11.16 -14.62 -1.62
CA ASP A 130 10.57 -15.91 -1.97
C ASP A 130 9.61 -16.34 -0.86
N MET A 131 8.31 -16.30 -1.17
CA MET A 131 7.24 -16.66 -0.25
C MET A 131 5.99 -17.08 -1.00
N ASN A 132 5.10 -17.78 -0.30
CA ASN A 132 3.80 -18.20 -0.82
C ASN A 132 2.67 -17.20 -0.51
N ALA A 133 1.50 -17.42 -1.09
CA ALA A 133 0.32 -16.58 -0.87
C ALA A 133 -0.14 -16.58 0.60
N ALA A 134 0.01 -17.68 1.34
CA ALA A 134 -0.38 -17.74 2.74
C ALA A 134 0.41 -16.73 3.61
N THR A 135 1.68 -16.50 3.28
CA THR A 135 2.49 -15.47 3.96
C THR A 135 1.96 -14.07 3.67
N VAL A 136 1.62 -13.76 2.40
CA VAL A 136 1.01 -12.47 2.03
C VAL A 136 -0.31 -12.26 2.76
N SER A 137 -1.15 -13.31 2.81
CA SER A 137 -2.42 -13.31 3.55
C SER A 137 -2.21 -12.97 5.03
N ALA A 138 -1.24 -13.60 5.68
CA ALA A 138 -0.92 -13.35 7.08
C ALA A 138 -0.46 -11.92 7.33
N VAL A 139 0.35 -11.34 6.43
CA VAL A 139 0.79 -9.93 6.54
C VAL A 139 -0.38 -8.95 6.34
N SER A 140 -1.29 -9.20 5.39
CA SER A 140 -2.51 -8.39 5.26
C SER A 140 -3.34 -8.47 6.54
N ALA A 141 -3.54 -9.69 7.05
CA ALA A 141 -4.37 -9.98 8.22
C ALA A 141 -3.83 -9.37 9.53
N ILE A 142 -2.61 -8.83 9.59
CA ILE A 142 -2.14 -8.06 10.76
C ILE A 142 -3.12 -6.90 11.07
N THR A 143 -3.69 -6.28 10.03
CA THR A 143 -4.62 -5.15 10.19
C THR A 143 -5.94 -5.35 9.45
N HIS A 144 -5.92 -5.91 8.23
CA HIS A 144 -7.06 -6.10 7.34
C HIS A 144 -7.22 -7.59 7.06
N ALA A 145 -8.03 -8.26 7.86
CA ALA A 145 -8.21 -9.72 7.84
C ALA A 145 -9.41 -10.19 7.03
N ASN A 146 -10.15 -9.28 6.38
CA ASN A 146 -11.23 -9.66 5.47
C ASN A 146 -10.67 -10.23 4.17
N ASN A 147 -11.29 -11.25 3.61
CA ASN A 147 -10.84 -11.94 2.40
C ASN A 147 -10.66 -10.99 1.21
N ILE A 148 -11.51 -9.97 1.05
CA ILE A 148 -11.39 -8.99 -0.05
C ILE A 148 -10.01 -8.29 0.00
N SER A 149 -9.59 -7.81 1.17
CA SER A 149 -8.29 -7.17 1.33
C SER A 149 -7.13 -8.15 1.14
N ILE A 150 -7.29 -9.37 1.64
CA ILE A 150 -6.29 -10.44 1.51
C ILE A 150 -6.08 -10.80 0.05
N ASP A 151 -7.16 -11.05 -0.70
CA ASP A 151 -7.11 -11.48 -2.10
C ASP A 151 -6.45 -10.40 -2.97
N VAL A 152 -6.83 -9.13 -2.78
CA VAL A 152 -6.21 -8.00 -3.49
C VAL A 152 -4.72 -7.89 -3.18
N CYS A 153 -4.31 -8.04 -1.93
CA CYS A 153 -2.89 -8.04 -1.56
C CYS A 153 -2.13 -9.19 -2.23
N CYS A 154 -2.70 -10.38 -2.29
CA CYS A 154 -2.11 -11.53 -2.96
C CYS A 154 -1.96 -11.29 -4.48
N GLU A 155 -2.98 -10.77 -5.15
CA GLU A 155 -2.92 -10.42 -6.56
C GLU A 155 -1.87 -9.35 -6.83
N TYR A 156 -1.84 -8.27 -6.03
CA TYR A 156 -0.85 -7.20 -6.16
C TYR A 156 0.59 -7.74 -6.07
N VAL A 157 0.89 -8.54 -5.04
CA VAL A 157 2.22 -9.14 -4.88
C VAL A 157 2.56 -10.08 -6.02
N ALA A 158 1.59 -10.85 -6.52
CA ALA A 158 1.79 -11.74 -7.67
C ALA A 158 2.12 -10.96 -8.95
N ILE A 159 1.38 -9.88 -9.25
CA ILE A 159 1.67 -8.97 -10.38
C ILE A 159 3.08 -8.40 -10.23
N ALA A 160 3.42 -7.85 -9.07
CA ALA A 160 4.74 -7.26 -8.85
C ALA A 160 5.87 -8.28 -9.06
N LYS A 161 5.71 -9.53 -8.59
CA LYS A 161 6.67 -10.61 -8.86
C LYS A 161 6.82 -10.92 -10.34
N GLN A 162 5.71 -10.96 -11.10
CA GLN A 162 5.75 -11.19 -12.55
C GLN A 162 6.50 -10.05 -13.28
N LEU A 163 6.23 -8.81 -12.93
CA LEU A 163 6.93 -7.65 -13.48
C LEU A 163 8.43 -7.67 -13.14
N LEU A 164 8.80 -8.03 -11.93
CA LEU A 164 10.20 -8.20 -11.52
C LEU A 164 10.93 -9.29 -12.33
N ASN A 165 10.20 -10.31 -12.77
CA ASN A 165 10.69 -11.38 -13.64
C ASN A 165 10.67 -11.02 -15.14
N GLY A 166 10.37 -9.75 -15.49
CA GLY A 166 10.44 -9.24 -16.86
C GLY A 166 9.18 -9.49 -17.70
N LYS A 167 8.07 -9.89 -17.08
CA LYS A 167 6.77 -9.96 -17.77
C LYS A 167 6.24 -8.56 -18.06
N THR A 168 5.48 -8.42 -19.14
CA THR A 168 4.69 -7.22 -19.38
C THR A 168 3.52 -7.12 -18.40
N LEU A 169 2.95 -5.94 -18.24
CA LEU A 169 1.77 -5.76 -17.37
C LEU A 169 0.60 -6.65 -17.83
N THR A 170 0.35 -6.72 -19.13
CA THR A 170 -0.71 -7.58 -19.69
C THR A 170 -0.51 -9.06 -19.33
N GLU A 171 0.73 -9.57 -19.43
CA GLU A 171 1.04 -10.94 -19.01
C GLU A 171 0.89 -11.15 -17.50
N ALA A 172 1.25 -10.15 -16.71
CA ALA A 172 1.19 -10.21 -15.24
C ALA A 172 -0.25 -10.18 -14.71
N THR A 173 -1.16 -9.53 -15.43
CA THR A 173 -2.56 -9.31 -15.00
C THR A 173 -3.56 -10.29 -15.61
N GLN A 174 -3.19 -11.10 -16.61
CA GLN A 174 -4.11 -11.93 -17.39
C GLN A 174 -4.93 -12.95 -16.57
N TYR A 175 -4.45 -13.34 -15.40
CA TYR A 175 -5.12 -14.33 -14.50
C TYR A 175 -5.69 -13.69 -13.23
N CYS A 176 -5.66 -12.37 -13.14
CA CYS A 176 -6.24 -11.66 -12.00
C CYS A 176 -7.77 -11.67 -12.06
N SER A 177 -8.40 -11.39 -10.94
CA SER A 177 -9.85 -11.35 -10.82
C SER A 177 -10.45 -10.01 -11.27
N GLY A 178 -11.78 -9.95 -11.34
CA GLY A 178 -12.53 -8.74 -11.59
C GLY A 178 -12.22 -8.09 -12.94
N ARG A 179 -11.97 -6.77 -12.92
CA ARG A 179 -11.72 -5.97 -14.13
C ARG A 179 -10.24 -5.86 -14.49
N ILE A 180 -9.34 -6.35 -13.68
CA ILE A 180 -7.88 -6.18 -13.82
C ILE A 180 -7.36 -6.66 -15.19
N PRO A 181 -7.75 -7.83 -15.74
CA PRO A 181 -7.25 -8.27 -17.05
C PRO A 181 -7.58 -7.33 -18.20
N GLU A 182 -8.69 -6.59 -18.09
CA GLU A 182 -9.21 -5.69 -19.12
C GLU A 182 -9.08 -4.21 -18.73
N ILE A 183 -8.34 -3.91 -17.66
CA ILE A 183 -8.27 -2.59 -17.03
C ILE A 183 -7.81 -1.50 -18.03
N HIS A 184 -6.89 -1.85 -18.93
CA HIS A 184 -6.36 -0.95 -19.96
C HIS A 184 -7.42 -0.48 -21.00
N LYS A 185 -8.58 -1.13 -21.04
CA LYS A 185 -9.69 -0.76 -21.93
C LYS A 185 -10.63 0.26 -21.31
N LEU A 186 -10.54 0.48 -20.00
CA LEU A 186 -11.42 1.37 -19.27
C LEU A 186 -10.99 2.84 -19.43
N LYS A 187 -11.99 3.71 -19.51
CA LYS A 187 -11.77 5.16 -19.50
C LYS A 187 -11.52 5.62 -18.08
N GLU A 188 -10.81 6.74 -17.92
CA GLU A 188 -10.58 7.35 -16.62
C GLU A 188 -11.86 7.54 -15.80
N SER A 189 -12.96 7.93 -16.44
CA SER A 189 -14.27 8.12 -15.79
C SER A 189 -14.88 6.83 -15.21
N GLU A 190 -14.38 5.67 -15.60
CA GLU A 190 -14.85 4.35 -15.14
C GLU A 190 -14.00 3.82 -13.97
N ILE A 191 -12.85 4.48 -13.69
CA ILE A 191 -11.95 4.14 -12.59
C ILE A 191 -12.37 4.92 -11.36
N LYS A 192 -12.66 4.22 -10.28
CA LYS A 192 -13.01 4.85 -9.02
C LYS A 192 -11.74 5.29 -8.27
N SER A 193 -11.88 6.29 -7.39
CA SER A 193 -10.81 6.81 -6.54
C SER A 193 -11.26 6.87 -5.08
N THR A 194 -11.79 5.76 -4.57
CA THR A 194 -12.15 5.63 -3.16
C THR A 194 -11.04 4.93 -2.38
N GLY A 195 -11.08 4.99 -1.05
CA GLY A 195 -10.17 4.24 -0.18
C GLY A 195 -10.48 2.74 -0.09
N PHE A 196 -11.50 2.22 -0.80
CA PHE A 196 -11.79 0.79 -0.84
C PHE A 196 -10.68 0.05 -1.58
N VAL A 197 -10.18 -1.03 -1.01
CA VAL A 197 -8.97 -1.72 -1.48
C VAL A 197 -9.02 -2.12 -2.95
N VAL A 198 -10.17 -2.58 -3.44
CA VAL A 198 -10.34 -2.97 -4.86
C VAL A 198 -10.28 -1.75 -5.77
N ASP A 199 -10.95 -0.64 -5.41
CA ASP A 199 -10.92 0.60 -6.19
C ASP A 199 -9.49 1.18 -6.26
N THR A 200 -8.75 1.15 -5.15
CA THR A 200 -7.34 1.58 -5.10
C THR A 200 -6.46 0.69 -5.98
N PHE A 201 -6.65 -0.63 -5.92
CA PHE A 201 -5.90 -1.59 -6.73
C PHE A 201 -6.16 -1.40 -8.23
N GLU A 202 -7.42 -1.30 -8.63
CA GLU A 202 -7.81 -1.02 -10.01
C GLU A 202 -7.20 0.29 -10.52
N ALA A 203 -7.28 1.36 -9.72
CA ALA A 203 -6.71 2.66 -10.09
C ALA A 203 -5.20 2.59 -10.27
N ALA A 204 -4.49 1.89 -9.37
CA ALA A 204 -3.05 1.72 -9.46
C ALA A 204 -2.62 0.93 -10.71
N VAL A 205 -3.30 -0.18 -11.03
CA VAL A 205 -3.00 -0.97 -12.22
C VAL A 205 -3.35 -0.20 -13.49
N TRP A 206 -4.48 0.51 -13.52
CA TRP A 206 -4.89 1.34 -14.65
C TRP A 206 -3.90 2.46 -14.96
N ALA A 207 -3.36 3.11 -13.94
CA ALA A 207 -2.42 4.23 -14.09
C ALA A 207 -1.08 3.83 -14.75
N VAL A 208 -0.74 2.54 -14.74
CA VAL A 208 0.50 2.01 -15.37
C VAL A 208 0.23 1.15 -16.61
N ALA A 209 -1.04 0.95 -16.99
CA ALA A 209 -1.47 0.19 -18.15
C ALA A 209 -1.50 1.06 -19.41
#